data_e34657ec54de97b56473d72a86727e8c
#
_entry.id   e34657ec54de97b56473d72a86727e8c
#
_cell.length_a   1.000
_cell.length_b   1.000
_cell.length_c   1.000
_cell.angle_alpha   90.00
_cell.angle_beta   90.00
_cell.angle_gamma   90.00
#
_symmetry.space_group_name_H-M   'P 1'
#
loop_
_entity.id
_entity.type
_entity.pdbx_description
1 polymer ?
#
loop_
_entity_poly.entity_id
_entity_poly.type
_entity_poly.pdbx_seq_one_letter_code
_entity_poly.pdbx_strand_id
1 'polypeptide(L)'
;MASAKIRNIEKCKEEVLSICSEYQLNVLDISSKEIQLDDLHKQYVIDISTDCEDDDIYDKVYTRCGFINEERLPDADLTVNLNEVNI
;
A
#
# COMPACT_ATOMS: atom_id res chain seq x y z
N MET A 1 10.18 19.83 1.14
CA MET A 1 10.35 19.00 2.35
C MET A 1 10.63 17.56 1.94
N ALA A 2 11.66 16.96 2.49
CA ALA A 2 11.98 15.58 2.16
C ALA A 2 10.95 14.63 2.78
N SER A 3 10.55 13.62 2.01
CA SER A 3 9.65 12.59 2.51
C SER A 3 10.37 11.71 3.54
N ALA A 4 9.70 11.39 4.62
CA ALA A 4 10.26 10.49 5.63
C ALA A 4 10.39 9.07 5.05
N LYS A 5 11.49 8.40 5.32
CA LYS A 5 11.67 7.03 4.88
C LYS A 5 10.87 6.06 5.75
N ILE A 6 10.33 5.05 5.12
CA ILE A 6 9.56 4.00 5.78
C ILE A 6 10.46 2.78 5.90
N ARG A 7 10.64 2.26 7.11
CA ARG A 7 11.59 1.17 7.37
C ARG A 7 10.95 -0.08 7.97
N ASN A 8 9.63 -0.08 8.13
CA ASN A 8 8.92 -1.27 8.61
C ASN A 8 7.54 -1.36 7.96
N ILE A 9 7.00 -2.56 7.94
CA ILE A 9 5.75 -2.84 7.26
C ILE A 9 4.54 -2.19 7.95
N GLU A 10 4.58 -2.06 9.26
CA GLU A 10 3.47 -1.44 9.99
C GLU A 10 3.30 0.03 9.60
N LYS A 11 4.41 0.75 9.47
CA LYS A 11 4.37 2.15 9.03
C LYS A 11 3.89 2.25 7.59
N CYS A 12 4.35 1.33 6.73
CA CYS A 12 3.92 1.28 5.35
C CYS A 12 2.40 1.04 5.25
N LYS A 13 1.90 0.10 6.05
CA LYS A 13 0.47 -0.20 6.12
C LYS A 13 -0.34 1.02 6.57
N GLU A 14 0.13 1.76 7.58
CA GLU A 14 -0.53 2.99 8.03
C GLU A 14 -0.62 4.02 6.90
N GLU A 15 0.45 4.20 6.15
CA GLU A 15 0.49 5.15 5.04
C GLU A 15 -0.48 4.75 3.93
N VAL A 16 -0.55 3.46 3.61
CA VAL A 16 -1.47 2.95 2.60
C VAL A 16 -2.92 3.16 3.05
N LEU A 17 -3.22 2.87 4.31
CA LEU A 17 -4.56 3.12 4.86
C LEU A 17 -4.93 4.59 4.82
N SER A 18 -3.98 5.48 5.08
CA SER A 18 -4.20 6.92 4.99
C SER A 18 -4.56 7.35 3.57
N ILE A 19 -3.88 6.77 2.57
CA ILE A 19 -4.19 7.03 1.16
C ILE A 19 -5.59 6.56 0.81
N CYS A 20 -5.97 5.36 1.25
CA CYS A 20 -7.31 4.84 1.03
C CYS A 20 -8.37 5.76 1.62
N SER A 21 -8.13 6.26 2.82
CA SER A 21 -9.04 7.18 3.49
C SER A 21 -9.15 8.51 2.73
N GLU A 22 -8.03 9.01 2.21
CA GLU A 22 -7.98 10.25 1.45
C GLU A 22 -8.90 10.21 0.22
N TYR A 23 -8.95 9.06 -0.45
CA TYR A 23 -9.79 8.87 -1.64
C TYR A 23 -11.12 8.20 -1.33
N GLN A 24 -11.44 8.04 -0.04
CA GLN A 24 -12.71 7.47 0.41
C GLN A 24 -12.92 6.03 -0.06
N LEU A 25 -11.82 5.29 -0.22
CA LEU A 25 -11.90 3.86 -0.50
C LEU A 25 -12.19 3.13 0.81
N ASN A 26 -13.32 2.43 0.84
CA ASN A 26 -13.73 1.70 2.04
C ASN A 26 -12.93 0.42 2.20
N VAL A 27 -12.21 0.29 3.30
CA VAL A 27 -11.39 -0.91 3.57
C VAL A 27 -12.20 -1.86 4.45
N LEU A 28 -12.58 -3.00 3.87
CA LEU A 28 -13.31 -4.04 4.59
C LEU A 28 -12.38 -4.95 5.38
N ASP A 29 -11.20 -5.22 4.80
CA ASP A 29 -10.19 -6.05 5.45
C ASP A 29 -8.83 -5.66 4.89
N ILE A 30 -7.79 -5.84 5.69
CA ILE A 30 -6.42 -5.58 5.27
C ILE A 30 -5.50 -6.62 5.89
N SER A 31 -4.59 -7.14 5.07
CA SER A 31 -3.52 -8.01 5.54
C SER A 31 -2.20 -7.54 4.96
N SER A 32 -1.13 -7.83 5.65
CA SER A 32 0.20 -7.42 5.22
C SER A 32 1.20 -8.52 5.54
N LYS A 33 2.22 -8.64 4.69
CA LYS A 33 3.32 -9.55 4.94
C LYS A 33 4.62 -8.96 4.41
N GLU A 34 5.70 -9.32 5.06
CA GLU A 34 7.04 -8.94 4.67
C GLU A 34 7.76 -10.18 4.17
N ILE A 35 8.34 -10.09 2.98
CA ILE A 35 9.09 -11.18 2.36
C ILE A 35 10.54 -10.73 2.25
N GLN A 36 11.46 -11.51 2.81
CA GLN A 36 12.88 -11.24 2.67
C GLN A 36 13.35 -11.83 1.34
N LEU A 37 13.78 -10.97 0.42
CA LEU A 37 14.25 -11.41 -0.90
C LEU A 37 15.72 -11.77 -0.89
N ASP A 38 16.54 -10.95 -0.22
CA ASP A 38 17.97 -11.20 -0.02
C ASP A 38 18.42 -10.43 1.23
N ASP A 39 19.72 -10.39 1.49
CA ASP A 39 20.25 -9.77 2.72
C ASP A 39 19.93 -8.28 2.84
N LEU A 40 19.69 -7.61 1.71
CA LEU A 40 19.51 -6.16 1.67
C LEU A 40 18.14 -5.73 1.17
N HIS A 41 17.34 -6.67 0.63
CA HIS A 41 16.06 -6.34 0.01
C HIS A 41 14.91 -7.10 0.61
N LYS A 42 13.79 -6.39 0.80
CA LYS A 42 12.54 -6.95 1.28
C LYS A 42 11.43 -6.60 0.31
N GLN A 43 10.34 -7.33 0.39
CA GLN A 43 9.10 -6.97 -0.30
C GLN A 43 7.99 -6.88 0.72
N TYR A 44 7.28 -5.76 0.70
CA TYR A 44 6.07 -5.58 1.51
C TYR A 44 4.87 -5.82 0.62
N VAL A 45 4.01 -6.73 1.03
CA VAL A 45 2.77 -7.04 0.30
C VAL A 45 1.60 -6.66 1.19
N ILE A 46 0.75 -5.78 0.68
CA ILE A 46 -0.43 -5.33 1.41
C ILE A 46 -1.65 -5.66 0.56
N ASP A 47 -2.52 -6.51 1.11
CA ASP A 47 -3.76 -6.92 0.44
C ASP A 47 -4.93 -6.24 1.12
N ILE A 48 -5.74 -5.55 0.34
CA ILE A 48 -6.89 -4.81 0.84
C ILE A 48 -8.14 -5.33 0.15
N SER A 49 -9.16 -5.64 0.94
CA SER A 49 -10.48 -5.98 0.43
C SER A 49 -11.37 -4.75 0.56
N THR A 50 -12.10 -4.44 -0.50
CA THR A 50 -12.93 -3.24 -0.56
C THR A 50 -14.22 -3.54 -1.31
N ASP A 51 -15.28 -2.79 -1.04
CA ASP A 51 -16.51 -2.84 -1.78
C ASP A 51 -16.60 -1.74 -2.85
N CYS A 52 -15.54 -0.98 -3.05
CA CYS A 52 -15.48 0.09 -4.02
C CYS A 52 -15.56 -0.47 -5.45
N GLU A 53 -16.38 0.16 -6.29
CA GLU A 53 -16.57 -0.22 -7.69
C GLU A 53 -15.98 0.82 -8.66
N ASP A 54 -15.34 1.86 -8.15
CA ASP A 54 -14.86 2.99 -8.95
C ASP A 54 -13.40 2.78 -9.35
N ASP A 55 -13.17 2.49 -10.63
CA ASP A 55 -11.83 2.25 -11.16
C ASP A 55 -10.93 3.48 -11.05
N ASP A 56 -11.49 4.69 -11.11
CA ASP A 56 -10.71 5.91 -10.94
C ASP A 56 -10.11 6.01 -9.55
N ILE A 57 -10.84 5.57 -8.54
CA ILE A 57 -10.33 5.54 -7.17
C ILE A 57 -9.18 4.53 -7.06
N TYR A 58 -9.33 3.35 -7.66
CA TYR A 58 -8.27 2.35 -7.68
C TYR A 58 -7.00 2.92 -8.32
N ASP A 59 -7.12 3.57 -9.47
CA ASP A 59 -5.98 4.16 -10.16
C ASP A 59 -5.28 5.21 -9.30
N LYS A 60 -6.03 6.05 -8.61
CA LYS A 60 -5.46 7.08 -7.74
C LYS A 60 -4.73 6.48 -6.56
N VAL A 61 -5.30 5.47 -5.94
CA VAL A 61 -4.67 4.78 -4.81
C VAL A 61 -3.38 4.09 -5.27
N TYR A 62 -3.41 3.36 -6.37
CA TYR A 62 -2.22 2.71 -6.90
C TYR A 62 -1.13 3.71 -7.25
N THR A 63 -1.48 4.84 -7.85
CA THR A 63 -0.51 5.88 -8.20
C THR A 63 0.17 6.43 -6.95
N ARG A 64 -0.60 6.72 -5.91
CA ARG A 64 -0.03 7.23 -4.66
C ARG A 64 0.85 6.18 -3.97
N CYS A 65 0.44 4.93 -4.00
CA CYS A 65 1.26 3.84 -3.45
C CYS A 65 2.56 3.66 -4.23
N GLY A 66 2.52 3.90 -5.54
CA GLY A 66 3.73 3.89 -6.37
C GLY A 66 4.75 4.92 -5.93
N PHE A 67 4.31 6.11 -5.53
CA PHE A 67 5.22 7.13 -4.99
C PHE A 67 5.88 6.69 -3.69
N ILE A 68 5.15 6.01 -2.82
CA ILE A 68 5.73 5.44 -1.60
C ILE A 68 6.84 4.46 -1.98
N ASN A 69 6.55 3.58 -2.93
CA ASN A 69 7.51 2.57 -3.37
C ASN A 69 8.79 3.21 -3.94
N GLU A 70 8.65 4.24 -4.75
CA GLU A 70 9.79 4.87 -5.41
C GLU A 70 10.59 5.80 -4.51
N GLU A 71 9.93 6.52 -3.61
CA GLU A 71 10.55 7.64 -2.91
C GLU A 71 10.78 7.41 -1.43
N ARG A 72 10.05 6.48 -0.80
CA ARG A 72 10.06 6.36 0.65
C ARG A 72 10.55 5.02 1.19
N LEU A 73 10.77 4.03 0.32
CA LEU A 73 11.24 2.71 0.74
C LEU A 73 12.70 2.50 0.34
N PRO A 74 13.65 2.65 1.27
CA PRO A 74 15.08 2.54 0.91
C PRO A 74 15.52 1.10 0.64
N ASP A 75 14.93 0.12 1.32
CA ASP A 75 15.41 -1.26 1.29
C ASP A 75 14.31 -2.26 0.95
N ALA A 76 13.18 -1.78 0.40
CA ALA A 76 12.04 -2.64 0.14
C ALA A 76 11.26 -2.19 -1.08
N ASP A 77 10.53 -3.13 -1.67
CA ASP A 77 9.54 -2.85 -2.70
C ASP A 77 8.15 -3.03 -2.09
N LEU A 78 7.20 -2.25 -2.58
CA LEU A 78 5.83 -2.31 -2.12
C LEU A 78 4.91 -2.85 -3.21
N THR A 79 4.13 -3.85 -2.88
CA THR A 79 3.04 -4.36 -3.72
C THR A 79 1.73 -4.17 -2.96
N VAL A 80 0.80 -3.44 -3.55
CA VAL A 80 -0.53 -3.26 -2.97
C VAL A 80 -1.54 -3.91 -3.91
N ASN A 81 -2.37 -4.79 -3.36
CA ASN A 81 -3.44 -5.44 -4.11
C ASN A 81 -4.78 -4.96 -3.57
N LEU A 82 -5.56 -4.33 -4.44
CA LEU A 82 -6.91 -3.88 -4.10
C LEU A 82 -7.88 -4.90 -4.69
N ASN A 83 -8.62 -5.58 -3.84
CA ASN A 83 -9.52 -6.66 -4.23
C ASN A 83 -10.96 -6.26 -3.99
N GLU A 84 -11.74 -6.18 -5.06
CA GLU A 84 -13.16 -5.90 -4.95
C GLU A 84 -13.88 -7.13 -4.41
N VAL A 85 -14.69 -6.92 -3.39
CA VAL A 85 -15.48 -7.98 -2.78
C VAL A 85 -16.93 -7.74 -3.11
N ASN A 86 -17.56 -8.71 -3.78
CA ASN A 86 -18.98 -8.65 -4.07
C ASN A 86 -19.74 -9.30 -2.92
N ILE A 87 -20.55 -8.49 -2.25
CA ILE A 87 -21.34 -8.94 -1.12
C ILE A 87 -22.76 -9.23 -1.59
#